data_66f506cc4934602d7744980e6d6a38ba
#
_entry.id   66f506cc4934602d7744980e6d6a38ba
#
_cell.length_a   1.000
_cell.length_b   1.000
_cell.length_c   1.000
_cell.angle_alpha   90.00
_cell.angle_beta   90.00
_cell.angle_gamma   90.00
#
_symmetry.space_group_name_H-M   'P 1'
#
loop_
_entity.id
_entity.type
_entity.pdbx_description
1 polymer ?
#
loop_
_entity_poly.entity_id
_entity_poly.type
_entity_poly.pdbx_seq_one_letter_code
_entity_poly.pdbx_strand_id
1 'polypeptide(L)'
;GKNIAAVLGSQKNISMTGINPPMEVIAMGKEQKEYNDLDMVGFTCIEGDVLYHNYSGLLAHGDAIVISNCGSYSLVMKPPFILPNFPVLDICGNDVEVIKRGEVFDDLFHTFKF
;
A
#
# COMPACT_ATOMS: atom_id res chain seq x y z
N GLY A 1 -1.58 -20.41 14.75
CA GLY A 1 -1.65 -19.84 13.41
C GLY A 1 -0.85 -18.55 13.33
N LYS A 2 -0.52 -18.12 12.12
CA LYS A 2 0.21 -16.87 11.90
C LYS A 2 -0.72 -15.66 12.03
N ASN A 3 -0.23 -14.57 12.61
CA ASN A 3 -0.97 -13.32 12.65
C ASN A 3 -0.96 -12.66 11.25
N ILE A 4 -2.08 -12.06 10.88
CA ILE A 4 -2.24 -11.39 9.59
C ILE A 4 -2.90 -10.02 9.83
N ALA A 5 -2.34 -8.98 9.22
CA ALA A 5 -2.95 -7.66 9.13
C ALA A 5 -3.23 -7.33 7.66
N ALA A 6 -4.51 -7.11 7.30
CA ALA A 6 -4.87 -6.63 5.99
C ALA A 6 -4.67 -5.11 5.90
N VAL A 7 -4.04 -4.65 4.84
CA VAL A 7 -3.78 -3.24 4.58
C VAL A 7 -4.48 -2.76 3.30
N LEU A 8 -4.77 -1.46 3.21
CA LEU A 8 -5.34 -0.81 2.03
C LEU A 8 -4.26 -0.52 0.97
N GLY A 9 -3.55 -1.56 0.58
CA GLY A 9 -2.50 -1.52 -0.41
C GLY A 9 -2.27 -2.92 -0.99
N SER A 10 -1.41 -3.03 -1.98
CA SER A 10 -1.07 -4.30 -2.61
C SER A 10 0.31 -4.23 -3.24
N GLN A 11 0.99 -5.37 -3.34
CA GLN A 11 2.18 -5.49 -4.19
C GLN A 11 1.91 -5.12 -5.65
N LYS A 12 0.65 -5.13 -6.07
CA LYS A 12 0.24 -4.72 -7.42
C LYS A 12 0.16 -3.19 -7.58
N ASN A 13 0.13 -2.45 -6.48
CA ASN A 13 0.13 -0.99 -6.50
C ASN A 13 1.53 -0.37 -6.41
N ILE A 14 2.50 -1.11 -5.90
CA ILE A 14 3.87 -0.64 -5.71
C ILE A 14 4.87 -1.66 -6.26
N SER A 15 5.96 -1.15 -6.82
CA SER A 15 7.09 -1.97 -7.23
C SER A 15 8.09 -2.05 -6.08
N MET A 16 8.12 -3.17 -5.41
CA MET A 16 9.04 -3.40 -4.30
C MET A 16 10.34 -4.04 -4.79
N THR A 17 11.46 -3.59 -4.25
CA THR A 17 12.80 -4.09 -4.60
C THR A 17 13.27 -5.25 -3.72
N GLY A 18 12.39 -5.87 -3.00
CA GLY A 18 12.72 -6.99 -2.10
C GLY A 18 11.51 -7.49 -1.34
N ILE A 19 11.73 -8.51 -0.52
CA ILE A 19 10.65 -9.15 0.25
C ILE A 19 10.12 -8.24 1.35
N ASN A 20 11.00 -7.52 2.02
CA ASN A 20 10.67 -6.60 3.10
C ASN A 20 11.29 -5.23 2.79
N PRO A 21 10.59 -4.33 2.10
CA PRO A 21 11.09 -2.98 1.87
C PRO A 21 11.20 -2.22 3.21
N PRO A 22 11.98 -1.14 3.28
CA PRO A 22 11.96 -0.27 4.44
C PRO A 22 10.53 0.18 4.74
N MET A 23 10.07 -0.04 5.97
CA MET A 23 8.70 0.21 6.36
C MET A 23 8.65 0.80 7.77
N GLU A 24 7.75 1.73 7.97
CA GLU A 24 7.46 2.39 9.24
C GLU A 24 5.97 2.30 9.55
N VAL A 25 5.62 2.05 10.79
CA VAL A 25 4.24 2.11 11.29
C VAL A 25 4.03 3.44 11.98
N ILE A 26 3.01 4.17 11.57
CA ILE A 26 2.57 5.42 12.18
C ILE A 26 1.32 5.15 13.00
N ALA A 27 1.46 5.23 14.33
CA ALA A 27 0.34 5.05 15.25
C ALA A 27 -0.70 6.18 15.10
N MET A 28 -1.96 5.81 14.94
CA MET A 28 -3.08 6.75 14.72
C MET A 28 -3.96 6.91 15.96
N GLY A 29 -3.38 6.78 17.16
CA GLY A 29 -4.05 7.07 18.43
C GLY A 29 -4.93 5.95 18.99
N LYS A 30 -4.85 4.75 18.44
CA LYS A 30 -5.49 3.55 18.99
C LYS A 30 -4.58 2.85 20.00
N GLU A 31 -5.19 2.03 20.87
CA GLU A 31 -4.42 1.18 21.77
C GLU A 31 -3.58 0.18 20.95
N GLN A 32 -2.28 0.26 21.14
CA GLN A 32 -1.32 -0.57 20.43
C GLN A 32 -1.23 -1.95 21.06
N LYS A 33 -1.15 -2.97 20.23
CA LYS A 33 -0.89 -4.35 20.63
C LYS A 33 0.44 -4.81 20.04
N GLU A 34 1.23 -5.51 20.83
CA GLU A 34 2.47 -6.10 20.37
C GLU A 34 2.21 -7.39 19.59
N TYR A 35 2.83 -7.50 18.45
CA TYR A 35 2.81 -8.69 17.61
C TYR A 35 4.22 -9.21 17.36
N ASN A 36 4.31 -10.52 17.23
CA ASN A 36 5.48 -11.21 16.76
C ASN A 36 5.05 -12.08 15.58
N ASP A 37 5.83 -12.08 14.50
CA ASP A 37 5.56 -12.89 13.32
C ASP A 37 4.19 -12.59 12.66
N LEU A 38 3.97 -11.32 12.31
CA LEU A 38 2.75 -10.86 11.64
C LEU A 38 3.06 -10.57 10.16
N ASP A 39 2.25 -11.08 9.24
CA ASP A 39 2.30 -10.71 7.83
C ASP A 39 1.31 -9.57 7.54
N MET A 40 1.80 -8.54 6.84
CA MET A 40 0.97 -7.48 6.30
C MET A 40 0.58 -7.84 4.87
N VAL A 41 -0.69 -8.14 4.66
CA VAL A 41 -1.22 -8.62 3.38
C VAL A 41 -2.02 -7.55 2.66
N GLY A 42 -1.96 -7.57 1.33
CA GLY A 42 -2.73 -6.65 0.50
C GLY A 42 -4.22 -7.01 0.42
N PHE A 43 -4.96 -6.16 -0.29
CA PHE A 43 -6.42 -6.31 -0.46
C PHE A 43 -6.80 -7.21 -1.63
N THR A 44 -5.85 -7.72 -2.39
CA THR A 44 -6.17 -8.54 -3.58
C THR A 44 -6.43 -9.99 -3.23
N CYS A 45 -7.07 -10.72 -4.16
CA CYS A 45 -7.27 -12.16 -4.06
C CYS A 45 -6.03 -12.99 -4.44
N ILE A 46 -4.91 -12.35 -4.69
CA ILE A 46 -3.66 -13.03 -5.04
C ILE A 46 -3.01 -13.54 -3.77
N GLU A 47 -2.80 -14.85 -3.67
CA GLU A 47 -2.24 -15.51 -2.48
C GLU A 47 -0.87 -14.95 -2.05
N GLY A 48 -0.05 -14.55 -3.00
CA GLY A 48 1.26 -13.95 -2.74
C GLY A 48 1.25 -12.43 -2.50
N ASP A 49 0.08 -11.80 -2.30
CA ASP A 49 -0.02 -10.36 -2.06
C ASP A 49 0.34 -10.00 -0.62
N VAL A 50 1.61 -10.16 -0.28
CA VAL A 50 2.16 -9.84 1.03
C VAL A 50 3.14 -8.69 0.89
N LEU A 51 2.83 -7.55 1.53
CA LEU A 51 3.68 -6.35 1.49
C LEU A 51 4.85 -6.42 2.47
N TYR A 52 4.66 -7.10 3.59
CA TYR A 52 5.71 -7.24 4.59
C TYR A 52 5.55 -8.55 5.37
N HIS A 53 6.63 -9.32 5.46
CA HIS A 53 6.65 -10.61 6.16
C HIS A 53 7.27 -10.48 7.54
N ASN A 54 6.73 -11.22 8.49
CA ASN A 54 7.30 -11.42 9.82
C ASN A 54 7.54 -10.11 10.58
N TYR A 55 6.59 -9.18 10.50
CA TYR A 55 6.64 -7.95 11.29
C TYR A 55 6.57 -8.28 12.79
N SER A 56 7.46 -7.66 13.55
CA SER A 56 7.44 -7.69 15.01
C SER A 56 7.46 -6.26 15.54
N GLY A 57 6.49 -5.94 16.37
CA GLY A 57 6.34 -4.59 16.91
C GLY A 57 4.90 -4.26 17.29
N LEU A 58 4.68 -3.00 17.58
CA LEU A 58 3.37 -2.47 17.96
C LEU A 58 2.52 -2.16 16.73
N LEU A 59 1.25 -2.53 16.77
CA LEU A 59 0.29 -2.25 15.71
C LEU A 59 -1.13 -2.19 16.27
N ALA A 60 -1.94 -1.28 15.72
CA ALA A 60 -3.37 -1.21 15.99
C ALA A 60 -4.17 -1.09 14.69
N HIS A 61 -5.43 -1.48 14.73
CA HIS A 61 -6.35 -1.24 13.63
C HIS A 61 -6.50 0.26 13.35
N GLY A 62 -6.28 0.65 12.10
CA GLY A 62 -6.34 2.05 11.66
C GLY A 62 -5.00 2.77 11.66
N ASP A 63 -3.91 2.12 12.08
CA ASP A 63 -2.57 2.67 11.90
C ASP A 63 -2.22 2.80 10.42
N ALA A 64 -1.36 3.76 10.10
CA ALA A 64 -0.81 3.91 8.76
C ALA A 64 0.55 3.20 8.66
N ILE A 65 0.81 2.62 7.50
CA ILE A 65 2.14 2.10 7.15
C ILE A 65 2.74 2.93 6.03
N VAL A 66 4.02 3.25 6.16
CA VAL A 66 4.80 3.95 5.15
C VAL A 66 5.85 3.00 4.61
N ILE A 67 5.79 2.72 3.31
CA ILE A 67 6.77 1.89 2.61
C ILE A 67 7.65 2.80 1.79
N SER A 68 8.95 2.74 2.02
CA SER A 68 9.94 3.56 1.33
C SER A 68 10.61 2.80 0.18
N ASN A 69 11.32 3.55 -0.68
CA ASN A 69 12.12 2.99 -1.79
C ASN A 69 11.30 2.14 -2.78
N CYS A 70 10.04 2.51 -3.00
CA CYS A 70 9.12 1.84 -3.92
C CYS A 70 8.69 2.70 -5.12
N GLY A 71 9.35 3.84 -5.37
CA GLY A 71 8.97 4.78 -6.44
C GLY A 71 9.28 4.28 -7.84
N SER A 72 10.41 3.60 -8.04
CA SER A 72 10.81 3.09 -9.35
C SER A 72 9.79 2.09 -9.89
N TYR A 73 9.33 2.33 -11.13
CA TYR A 73 8.35 1.50 -11.84
C TYR A 73 6.94 1.45 -11.24
N SER A 74 6.71 1.93 -10.04
CA SER A 74 5.39 1.84 -9.39
C SER A 74 4.28 2.51 -10.20
N LEU A 75 4.55 3.66 -10.82
CA LEU A 75 3.54 4.38 -11.60
C LEU A 75 3.27 3.78 -12.98
N VAL A 76 4.24 3.12 -13.57
CA VAL A 76 4.17 2.66 -14.97
C VAL A 76 3.86 1.17 -15.10
N MET A 77 4.15 0.37 -14.07
CA MET A 77 3.99 -1.08 -14.13
C MET A 77 2.78 -1.60 -13.35
N LYS A 78 2.14 -0.77 -12.53
CA LYS A 78 0.99 -1.22 -11.76
C LYS A 78 -0.27 -1.32 -12.63
N PRO A 79 -0.95 -2.46 -12.64
CA PRO A 79 -2.25 -2.56 -13.27
C PRO A 79 -3.33 -1.93 -12.38
N PRO A 80 -4.44 -1.46 -12.95
CA PRO A 80 -5.65 -1.11 -12.19
C PRO A 80 -6.39 -2.41 -11.80
N PHE A 81 -5.81 -3.17 -10.86
CA PHE A 81 -6.35 -4.46 -10.46
C PHE A 81 -7.22 -4.33 -9.20
N ILE A 82 -8.48 -4.73 -9.30
CA ILE A 82 -9.54 -4.64 -8.30
C ILE A 82 -9.96 -3.20 -8.01
N LEU A 83 -9.01 -2.33 -7.71
CA LEU A 83 -9.24 -0.90 -7.47
C LEU A 83 -8.51 -0.05 -8.49
N PRO A 84 -9.07 1.12 -8.85
CA PRO A 84 -8.36 2.13 -9.63
C PRO A 84 -7.06 2.56 -8.94
N ASN A 85 -6.15 3.12 -9.71
CA ASN A 85 -4.89 3.60 -9.17
C ASN A 85 -5.09 4.82 -8.25
N PHE A 86 -4.34 4.85 -7.17
CA PHE A 86 -4.37 5.89 -6.16
C PHE A 86 -3.77 7.23 -6.66
N PRO A 87 -4.05 8.34 -5.97
CA PRO A 87 -3.41 9.63 -6.26
C PRO A 87 -1.92 9.60 -5.94
N VAL A 88 -1.18 10.51 -6.56
CA VAL A 88 0.23 10.78 -6.26
C VAL A 88 0.33 12.18 -5.70
N LEU A 89 0.96 12.30 -4.56
CA LEU A 89 1.18 13.54 -3.85
C LEU A 89 2.66 13.88 -3.84
N ASP A 90 2.98 15.15 -4.03
CA ASP A 90 4.28 15.71 -3.68
C ASP A 90 4.19 16.34 -2.29
N ILE A 91 5.13 15.98 -1.43
CA ILE A 91 5.19 16.47 -0.04
C ILE A 91 6.53 17.16 0.16
N CYS A 92 6.49 18.48 0.30
CA CYS A 92 7.67 19.31 0.56
C CYS A 92 7.49 20.07 1.88
N GLY A 93 8.12 19.59 2.94
CA GLY A 93 7.90 20.13 4.28
C GLY A 93 6.47 19.97 4.74
N ASN A 94 5.75 21.09 4.93
CA ASN A 94 4.32 21.09 5.31
C ASN A 94 3.38 21.27 4.10
N ASP A 95 3.94 21.45 2.90
CA ASP A 95 3.15 21.64 1.69
C ASP A 95 2.86 20.28 1.04
N VAL A 96 1.63 20.10 0.60
CA VAL A 96 1.17 18.89 -0.08
C VAL A 96 0.50 19.28 -1.39
N GLU A 97 1.01 18.79 -2.51
CA GLU A 97 0.44 19.00 -3.84
C GLU A 97 -0.01 17.67 -4.45
N VAL A 98 -1.19 17.66 -5.06
CA VAL A 98 -1.68 16.50 -5.81
C VAL A 98 -1.15 16.60 -7.24
N ILE A 99 -0.08 15.86 -7.55
CA ILE A 99 0.51 15.83 -8.91
C ILE A 99 -0.19 14.83 -9.84
N LYS A 100 -0.90 13.85 -9.28
CA LYS A 100 -1.79 12.96 -10.01
C LYS A 100 -3.00 12.66 -9.13
N ARG A 101 -4.21 12.91 -9.63
CA ARG A 101 -5.42 12.49 -8.94
C ARG A 101 -5.60 10.96 -8.97
N GLY A 102 -6.40 10.44 -8.09
CA GLY A 102 -6.83 9.04 -8.18
C GLY A 102 -7.60 8.79 -9.49
N GLU A 103 -7.49 7.59 -10.00
CA GLU A 103 -8.20 7.17 -11.21
C GLU A 103 -9.67 6.87 -10.91
N VAL A 104 -10.51 7.07 -11.91
CA VAL A 104 -11.94 6.71 -11.90
C VAL A 104 -12.23 5.77 -13.07
N PHE A 105 -13.44 5.25 -13.12
CA PHE A 105 -13.87 4.31 -14.17
C PHE A 105 -13.53 4.79 -15.58
N ASP A 106 -13.81 6.03 -15.89
CA ASP A 106 -13.57 6.58 -17.24
C ASP A 106 -12.10 6.59 -17.64
N ASP A 107 -11.18 6.75 -16.69
CA ASP A 107 -9.74 6.69 -16.98
C ASP A 107 -9.31 5.27 -17.41
N LEU A 108 -9.99 4.25 -16.92
CA LEU A 108 -9.67 2.86 -17.23
C LEU A 108 -10.32 2.36 -18.52
N PHE A 109 -11.49 2.85 -18.83
CA PHE A 109 -12.36 2.29 -19.88
C PHE A 109 -12.65 3.23 -21.04
N HIS A 110 -12.07 4.45 -21.06
CA HIS A 110 -12.32 5.42 -22.12
C HIS A 110 -11.94 4.95 -23.53
N THR A 111 -11.08 3.94 -23.64
CA THR A 111 -10.70 3.35 -24.95
C THR A 111 -11.68 2.28 -25.42
N PHE A 112 -12.58 1.82 -24.57
CA PHE A 112 -13.60 0.85 -24.93
C PHE A 112 -14.81 1.56 -25.55
N LYS A 113 -15.47 0.87 -26.46
CA LYS A 113 -16.78 1.30 -27.01
C LYS A 113 -17.86 0.50 -26.33
N PHE A 114 -18.78 1.20 -25.74
CA PHE A 114 -19.96 0.63 -25.08
C PHE A 114 -21.20 0.91 -25.90
#